data_49d4586391a46d2a52cfaece169c2cbe
#
_entry.id   49d4586391a46d2a52cfaece169c2cbe
#
_cell.length_a   1.000
_cell.length_b   1.000
_cell.length_c   1.000
_cell.angle_alpha   90.00
_cell.angle_beta   90.00
_cell.angle_gamma   90.00
#
_symmetry.space_group_name_H-M   'P 1'
#
loop_
_entity.id
_entity.type
_entity.pdbx_description
1 polymer ?
#
loop_
_entity_poly.entity_id
_entity_poly.type
_entity_poly.pdbx_seq_one_letter_code
_entity_poly.pdbx_strand_id
1 'polypeptide(L)'
;MEKRISKINELIRSELSGIIARTVEFRLGTLVTITSVECDPEAKEAMVHITVFPSDREQEVITLLKKLSGPLQHTLNRKLSMRYVPQLSYRIDQEQVEGYAVEALLDSIKEN
;
A
#
# COMPACT_ATOMS: atom_id res chain seq x y z
N MET A 1 11.12 -5.24 -20.75
CA MET A 1 11.02 -4.13 -19.82
C MET A 1 9.83 -4.23 -18.87
N GLU A 2 8.63 -4.51 -19.39
CA GLU A 2 7.44 -4.67 -18.56
C GLU A 2 7.59 -5.75 -17.49
N LYS A 3 8.18 -6.88 -17.83
CA LYS A 3 8.41 -7.99 -16.89
C LYS A 3 9.33 -7.59 -15.75
N ARG A 4 10.33 -6.76 -16.01
CA ARG A 4 11.27 -6.28 -14.99
C ARG A 4 10.55 -5.37 -13.99
N ILE A 5 9.75 -4.42 -14.50
CA ILE A 5 8.98 -3.49 -13.66
C ILE A 5 7.94 -4.26 -12.84
N SER A 6 7.25 -5.24 -13.46
CA SER A 6 6.28 -6.08 -12.74
C SER A 6 6.93 -6.84 -11.59
N LYS A 7 8.13 -7.37 -11.78
CA LYS A 7 8.86 -8.09 -10.74
C LYS A 7 9.25 -7.14 -9.61
N ILE A 8 9.71 -5.94 -9.94
CA ILE A 8 10.07 -4.93 -8.94
C ILE A 8 8.83 -4.54 -8.14
N ASN A 9 7.71 -4.28 -8.81
CA ASN A 9 6.45 -3.93 -8.17
C ASN A 9 6.03 -5.00 -7.16
N GLU A 10 6.07 -6.26 -7.56
CA GLU A 10 5.66 -7.37 -6.70
C GLU A 10 6.63 -7.58 -5.54
N LEU A 11 7.92 -7.43 -5.78
CA LEU A 11 8.93 -7.54 -4.74
C LEU A 11 8.75 -6.46 -3.68
N ILE A 12 8.53 -5.22 -4.11
CA ILE A 12 8.28 -4.12 -3.18
C ILE A 12 6.99 -4.37 -2.40
N ARG A 13 5.92 -4.78 -3.08
CA ARG A 13 4.64 -5.06 -2.43
C ARG A 13 4.81 -6.09 -1.32
N SER A 14 5.46 -7.19 -1.63
CA SER A 14 5.65 -8.29 -0.69
C SER A 14 6.51 -7.88 0.51
N GLU A 15 7.66 -7.27 0.25
CA GLU A 15 8.57 -6.86 1.33
C GLU A 15 7.98 -5.75 2.18
N LEU A 16 7.41 -4.74 1.54
CA LEU A 16 6.83 -3.60 2.27
C LEU A 16 5.63 -4.02 3.11
N SER A 17 4.79 -4.93 2.60
CA SER A 17 3.66 -5.47 3.37
C SER A 17 4.15 -6.11 4.67
N GLY A 18 5.22 -6.89 4.61
CA GLY A 18 5.82 -7.51 5.78
C GLY A 18 6.41 -6.49 6.75
N ILE A 19 7.09 -5.49 6.21
CA ILE A 19 7.70 -4.42 7.02
C ILE A 19 6.61 -3.67 7.79
N ILE A 20 5.56 -3.24 7.09
CA ILE A 20 4.46 -2.51 7.71
C ILE A 20 3.78 -3.36 8.78
N ALA A 21 3.52 -4.63 8.47
CA ALA A 21 2.87 -5.54 9.43
C ALA A 21 3.68 -5.70 10.73
N ARG A 22 5.00 -5.66 10.63
CA ARG A 22 5.88 -5.85 11.79
C ARG A 22 6.20 -4.57 12.55
N THR A 23 6.19 -3.42 11.88
CA THR A 23 6.76 -2.20 12.46
C THR A 23 5.78 -1.06 12.66
N VAL A 24 4.64 -1.08 11.98
CA VAL A 24 3.66 0.01 12.09
C VAL A 24 2.47 -0.45 12.92
N GLU A 25 2.17 0.31 13.96
CA GLU A 25 0.98 0.04 14.79
C GLU A 25 -0.14 0.96 14.32
N PHE A 26 -1.22 0.34 13.85
CA PHE A 26 -2.43 1.07 13.51
C PHE A 26 -3.39 1.02 14.69
N ARG A 27 -4.30 1.97 14.72
CA ARG A 27 -5.36 2.00 15.70
C ARG A 27 -6.13 0.66 15.68
N LEU A 28 -6.47 0.15 16.86
CA LEU A 28 -7.14 -1.14 17.01
C LEU A 28 -8.38 -1.22 16.11
N GLY A 29 -8.53 -2.33 15.41
CA GLY A 29 -9.63 -2.55 14.49
C GLY A 29 -9.41 -1.99 13.09
N THR A 30 -8.22 -1.45 12.82
CA THR A 30 -7.86 -0.94 11.49
C THR A 30 -7.16 -2.03 10.69
N LEU A 31 -7.65 -2.27 9.48
CA LEU A 31 -7.00 -3.20 8.55
C LEU A 31 -6.46 -2.42 7.38
N VAL A 32 -5.16 -2.57 7.11
CA VAL A 32 -4.48 -1.90 6.00
C VAL A 32 -3.88 -2.96 5.10
N THR A 33 -4.18 -2.87 3.80
CA THR A 33 -3.69 -3.83 2.82
C THR A 33 -3.05 -3.07 1.66
N ILE A 34 -1.85 -3.49 1.25
CA ILE A 34 -1.25 -2.98 0.01
C ILE A 34 -1.87 -3.78 -1.14
N THR A 35 -2.62 -3.09 -1.99
CA THR A 35 -3.29 -3.71 -3.12
C THR A 35 -2.37 -3.82 -4.33
N SER A 36 -1.54 -2.82 -4.55
CA SER A 36 -0.57 -2.83 -5.65
C SER A 36 0.53 -1.82 -5.42
N VAL A 37 1.61 -1.99 -6.15
CA VAL A 37 2.72 -1.04 -6.21
C VAL A 37 2.97 -0.77 -7.69
N GLU A 38 3.07 0.49 -8.06
CA GLU A 38 3.35 0.89 -9.43
C GLU A 38 4.60 1.76 -9.48
N CYS A 39 5.65 1.22 -10.09
CA CYS A 39 6.88 1.98 -10.35
C CYS A 39 6.77 2.71 -11.67
N ASP A 40 7.44 3.86 -11.76
CA ASP A 40 7.61 4.53 -13.04
C ASP A 40 8.55 3.69 -13.94
N PRO A 41 8.59 3.96 -15.26
CA PRO A 41 9.41 3.16 -16.18
C PRO A 41 10.90 3.15 -15.83
N GLU A 42 11.38 4.20 -15.18
CA GLU A 42 12.80 4.31 -14.79
C GLU A 42 13.06 3.76 -13.39
N ALA A 43 12.02 3.27 -12.70
CA ALA A 43 12.09 2.74 -11.34
C ALA A 43 12.68 3.74 -10.34
N LYS A 44 12.40 5.02 -10.52
CA LYS A 44 12.82 6.09 -9.60
C LYS A 44 11.80 6.34 -8.51
N GLU A 45 10.52 6.16 -8.84
CA GLU A 45 9.42 6.39 -7.91
C GLU A 45 8.45 5.21 -7.97
N ALA A 46 7.86 4.90 -6.82
CA ALA A 46 6.87 3.85 -6.71
C ALA A 46 5.67 4.35 -5.91
N MET A 47 4.49 4.22 -6.50
CA MET A 47 3.24 4.54 -5.82
C MET A 47 2.70 3.29 -5.17
N VAL A 48 2.53 3.34 -3.85
CA VAL A 48 1.97 2.24 -3.07
C VAL A 48 0.48 2.50 -2.87
N HIS A 49 -0.34 1.63 -3.46
CA HIS A 49 -1.80 1.73 -3.33
C HIS A 49 -2.26 0.87 -2.16
N ILE A 50 -3.06 1.44 -1.29
CA ILE A 50 -3.55 0.74 -0.10
C ILE A 50 -5.06 0.83 0.01
N THR A 51 -5.65 -0.15 0.70
CA THR A 51 -7.02 -0.06 1.17
C THR A 51 -7.00 -0.03 2.69
N VAL A 52 -7.96 0.67 3.28
CA VAL A 52 -8.08 0.83 4.73
C VAL A 52 -9.51 0.50 5.14
N PHE A 53 -9.66 -0.35 6.14
CA PHE A 53 -10.96 -0.65 6.72
C PHE A 53 -10.90 -0.38 8.24
N PRO A 54 -11.85 0.32 8.83
CA PRO A 54 -12.97 1.05 8.17
C PRO A 54 -12.48 2.25 7.34
N SER A 55 -13.25 2.63 6.35
CA SER A 55 -12.85 3.69 5.42
C SER A 55 -12.69 5.07 6.05
N ASP A 56 -13.34 5.30 7.18
CA ASP A 56 -13.21 6.57 7.90
C ASP A 56 -11.82 6.77 8.52
N ARG A 57 -10.97 5.74 8.49
CA ARG A 57 -9.59 5.81 8.99
C ARG A 57 -8.55 6.00 7.89
N GLU A 58 -8.98 6.16 6.64
CA GLU A 58 -8.07 6.33 5.50
C GLU A 58 -7.09 7.48 5.70
N GLN A 59 -7.59 8.65 6.08
CA GLN A 59 -6.74 9.82 6.25
C GLN A 59 -5.74 9.63 7.39
N GLU A 60 -6.18 9.03 8.48
CA GLU A 60 -5.34 8.71 9.64
C GLU A 60 -4.16 7.81 9.22
N VAL A 61 -4.47 6.76 8.44
CA VAL A 61 -3.46 5.81 7.96
C VAL A 61 -2.48 6.48 6.99
N ILE A 62 -2.98 7.22 6.02
CA ILE A 62 -2.12 7.91 5.04
C ILE A 62 -1.18 8.90 5.76
N THR A 63 -1.71 9.67 6.72
CA THR A 63 -0.91 10.60 7.50
C THR A 63 0.20 9.88 8.25
N LEU A 64 -0.13 8.74 8.87
CA LEU A 64 0.85 7.95 9.61
C LEU A 64 1.93 7.39 8.69
N LEU A 65 1.56 6.83 7.54
CA LEU A 65 2.53 6.28 6.58
C LEU A 65 3.45 7.36 6.04
N LYS A 66 2.93 8.56 5.76
CA LYS A 66 3.75 9.69 5.33
C LYS A 66 4.74 10.11 6.41
N LYS A 67 4.28 10.11 7.66
CA LYS A 67 5.14 10.45 8.81
C LYS A 67 6.27 9.42 8.96
N LEU A 68 5.97 8.14 8.71
CA LEU A 68 6.93 7.05 8.86
C LEU A 68 7.66 6.72 7.55
N SER A 69 7.48 7.52 6.51
CA SER A 69 8.04 7.23 5.19
C SER A 69 9.55 7.06 5.18
N GLY A 70 10.28 7.88 5.94
CA GLY A 70 11.74 7.76 6.05
C GLY A 70 12.19 6.41 6.59
N PRO A 71 11.77 6.02 7.79
CA PRO A 71 12.09 4.71 8.35
C PRO A 71 11.63 3.53 7.48
N LEU A 72 10.44 3.61 6.88
CA LEU A 72 9.94 2.55 6.02
C LEU A 72 10.81 2.42 4.76
N GLN A 73 11.17 3.55 4.15
CA GLN A 73 12.06 3.56 2.98
C GLN A 73 13.42 2.95 3.33
N HIS A 74 13.98 3.37 4.47
CA HIS A 74 15.28 2.88 4.92
C HIS A 74 15.28 1.38 5.12
N THR A 75 14.24 0.85 5.79
CA THR A 75 14.12 -0.59 6.03
C THR A 75 13.97 -1.35 4.73
N LEU A 76 13.16 -0.84 3.80
CA LEU A 76 12.99 -1.46 2.48
C LEU A 76 14.30 -1.49 1.71
N ASN A 77 15.05 -0.37 1.71
CA ASN A 77 16.33 -0.27 1.02
C ASN A 77 17.31 -1.34 1.51
N ARG A 78 17.29 -1.62 2.81
CA ARG A 78 18.16 -2.64 3.39
C ARG A 78 17.73 -4.07 3.04
N LYS A 79 16.44 -4.28 2.81
CA LYS A 79 15.88 -5.61 2.50
C LYS A 79 16.05 -6.00 1.04
N LEU A 80 16.05 -5.01 0.14
CA LEU A 80 16.13 -5.28 -1.29
C LEU A 80 17.59 -5.24 -1.77
N SER A 81 17.97 -6.26 -2.56
CA SER A 81 19.30 -6.32 -3.17
C SER A 81 19.31 -5.54 -4.49
N MET A 82 18.99 -4.26 -4.42
CA MET A 82 18.93 -3.38 -5.56
C MET A 82 19.86 -2.19 -5.33
N ARG A 83 20.53 -1.75 -6.39
CA ARG A 83 21.40 -0.60 -6.30
C ARG A 83 20.64 0.68 -5.93
N TYR A 84 19.47 0.84 -6.53
CA TYR A 84 18.57 1.95 -6.23
C TYR A 84 17.18 1.41 -6.02
N VAL A 85 16.58 1.73 -4.88
CA VAL A 85 15.20 1.37 -4.56
C VAL A 85 14.33 2.59 -4.89
N PRO A 86 13.20 2.41 -5.59
CA PRO A 86 12.32 3.54 -5.90
C PRO A 86 11.87 4.28 -4.66
N GLN A 87 11.71 5.58 -4.76
CA GLN A 87 11.18 6.42 -3.71
C GLN A 87 9.69 6.13 -3.54
N LEU A 88 9.28 5.73 -2.34
CA LEU A 88 7.90 5.35 -2.07
C LEU A 88 7.00 6.55 -1.82
N SER A 89 5.77 6.47 -2.30
CA SER A 89 4.68 7.34 -1.89
C SER A 89 3.44 6.46 -1.72
N TYR A 90 2.43 6.98 -1.03
CA TYR A 90 1.27 6.19 -0.60
C TYR A 90 -0.03 6.88 -0.99
N ARG A 91 -0.98 6.10 -1.49
CA ARG A 91 -2.32 6.61 -1.77
C ARG A 91 -3.37 5.52 -1.62
N ILE A 92 -4.60 5.94 -1.37
CA ILE A 92 -5.73 5.02 -1.27
C ILE A 92 -6.06 4.49 -2.68
N ASP A 93 -6.31 3.19 -2.77
CA ASP A 93 -6.71 2.54 -4.01
C ASP A 93 -8.19 2.80 -4.24
N GLN A 94 -8.50 3.80 -5.05
CA GLN A 94 -9.87 4.23 -5.29
C GLN A 94 -10.70 3.16 -5.99
N GLU A 95 -10.11 2.40 -6.88
CA GLU A 95 -10.81 1.34 -7.60
C GLU A 95 -11.32 0.25 -6.65
N GLN A 96 -10.46 -0.17 -5.72
CA GLN A 96 -10.84 -1.18 -4.72
C GLN A 96 -11.87 -0.63 -3.74
N VAL A 97 -11.72 0.63 -3.34
CA VAL A 97 -12.69 1.28 -2.45
C VAL A 97 -14.06 1.35 -3.11
N GLU A 98 -14.13 1.74 -4.38
CA GLU A 98 -15.38 1.79 -5.13
C GLU A 98 -16.00 0.41 -5.28
N GLY A 99 -15.21 -0.61 -5.63
CA GLY A 99 -15.66 -1.98 -5.71
C GLY A 99 -16.23 -2.48 -4.38
N TYR A 100 -15.53 -2.21 -3.29
CA TYR A 100 -15.97 -2.58 -1.95
C TYR A 100 -17.27 -1.88 -1.56
N ALA A 101 -17.40 -0.60 -1.90
CA ALA A 101 -18.59 0.16 -1.59
C ALA A 101 -19.81 -0.39 -2.33
N VAL A 102 -19.64 -0.78 -3.59
CA VAL A 102 -20.73 -1.38 -4.38
C VAL A 102 -21.13 -2.74 -3.79
N GLU A 103 -20.16 -3.59 -3.47
CA GLU A 103 -20.43 -4.90 -2.87
C GLU A 103 -21.11 -4.77 -1.52
N ALA A 104 -20.66 -3.85 -0.69
CA ALA A 104 -21.26 -3.60 0.62
C ALA A 104 -22.71 -3.12 0.48
N LEU A 105 -22.98 -2.28 -0.50
CA LEU A 105 -24.32 -1.80 -0.80
C LEU A 105 -25.24 -2.94 -1.24
N LEU A 106 -24.73 -3.79 -2.13
CA LEU A 106 -25.48 -4.95 -2.62
C LEU A 106 -25.80 -5.93 -1.50
N ASP A 107 -24.85 -6.20 -0.62
CA ASP A 107 -25.04 -7.08 0.52
C ASP A 107 -26.06 -6.49 1.51
N SER A 108 -26.00 -5.19 1.73
CA SER A 108 -26.95 -4.48 2.57
C SER A 108 -28.37 -4.58 2.02
N ILE A 109 -28.52 -4.47 0.70
CA ILE A 109 -29.82 -4.61 0.04
C ILE A 109 -30.34 -6.05 0.15
N LYS A 110 -29.46 -7.03 0.04
CA LYS A 110 -29.84 -8.45 0.12
C LYS A 110 -30.30 -8.85 1.53
N GLU A 111 -29.73 -8.24 2.55
CA GLU A 111 -30.07 -8.52 3.93
C GLU A 111 -31.41 -7.90 4.35
N ASN A 112 -31.87 -6.93 3.61
CA ASN A 112 -33.13 -6.25 3.87
C ASN A 112 -34.25 -6.80 3.00
#